data_27c99acc8b1137ae47f1e94b3aa3f455
#
_entry.id   27c99acc8b1137ae47f1e94b3aa3f455
#
_cell.length_a   1.000
_cell.length_b   1.000
_cell.length_c   1.000
_cell.angle_alpha   90.00
_cell.angle_beta   90.00
_cell.angle_gamma   90.00
#
_symmetry.space_group_name_H-M   'P 1'
#
loop_
_entity.id
_entity.type
_entity.pdbx_description
1 polymer ?
#
loop_
_entity_poly.entity_id
_entity_poly.type
_entity_poly.pdbx_seq_one_letter_code
_entity_poly.pdbx_strand_id
1 'polypeptide(L)'
;MDEEIVMMKRNAIIGLIVSIIILVPIICLVVSIYNRIDGKTEVFNYILIRDNNCSLCDKVKDVLDSNNISYKILDKSNSDYYNKLSKYGISSDIKFRGASLVYLENNKMKSYIVDSDVDSSLKFIERVGR
;
A
#
# COMPACT_ATOMS: atom_id res chain seq x y z
N MET A 1 2.13 -55.33 32.67
CA MET A 1 2.00 -55.08 31.22
C MET A 1 1.10 -53.88 30.94
N ASP A 2 -0.06 -53.76 31.58
CA ASP A 2 -0.96 -52.65 31.30
C ASP A 2 -0.44 -51.30 31.73
N GLU A 3 0.39 -51.21 32.77
CA GLU A 3 1.02 -49.99 33.24
C GLU A 3 2.06 -49.45 32.26
N GLU A 4 2.84 -50.29 31.57
CA GLU A 4 3.79 -49.85 30.57
C GLU A 4 3.12 -49.30 29.32
N ILE A 5 2.01 -49.90 28.89
CA ILE A 5 1.23 -49.44 27.76
C ILE A 5 0.58 -48.10 28.08
N VAL A 6 0.04 -47.92 29.30
CA VAL A 6 -0.54 -46.67 29.77
C VAL A 6 0.51 -45.57 29.83
N MET A 7 1.71 -45.83 30.32
CA MET A 7 2.84 -44.92 30.36
C MET A 7 3.30 -44.51 28.94
N MET A 8 3.40 -45.43 28.02
CA MET A 8 3.75 -45.15 26.63
C MET A 8 2.73 -44.22 25.96
N LYS A 9 1.45 -44.51 26.12
CA LYS A 9 0.37 -43.66 25.58
C LYS A 9 0.39 -42.27 26.20
N ARG A 10 0.62 -42.18 27.51
CA ARG A 10 0.70 -40.90 28.21
C ARG A 10 1.88 -40.07 27.74
N ASN A 11 3.03 -40.67 27.56
CA ASN A 11 4.23 -39.99 27.06
C ASN A 11 4.07 -39.54 25.62
N ALA A 12 3.42 -40.35 24.78
CA ALA A 12 3.09 -39.97 23.39
C ALA A 12 2.13 -38.77 23.33
N ILE A 13 1.11 -38.75 24.19
CA ILE A 13 0.15 -37.65 24.30
C ILE A 13 0.84 -36.38 24.81
N ILE A 14 1.70 -36.48 25.81
CA ILE A 14 2.46 -35.35 26.34
C ILE A 14 3.40 -34.81 25.28
N GLY A 15 4.10 -35.65 24.52
CA GLY A 15 4.95 -35.24 23.41
C GLY A 15 4.18 -34.53 22.31
N LEU A 16 2.99 -35.01 21.98
CA LEU A 16 2.12 -34.39 20.99
C LEU A 16 1.61 -33.01 21.44
N ILE A 17 1.20 -32.88 22.70
CA ILE A 17 0.78 -31.61 23.26
C ILE A 17 1.92 -30.59 23.31
N VAL A 18 3.12 -31.01 23.72
CA VAL A 18 4.32 -30.16 23.74
C VAL A 18 4.66 -29.70 22.34
N SER A 19 4.58 -30.58 21.33
CA SER A 19 4.82 -30.23 19.94
C SER A 19 3.83 -29.18 19.44
N ILE A 20 2.56 -29.29 19.77
CA ILE A 20 1.52 -28.32 19.40
C ILE A 20 1.79 -26.98 20.08
N ILE A 21 2.14 -26.97 21.36
CA ILE A 21 2.44 -25.76 22.13
C ILE A 21 3.64 -25.00 21.54
N ILE A 22 4.62 -25.71 20.98
CA ILE A 22 5.80 -25.11 20.35
C ILE A 22 5.47 -24.63 18.93
N LEU A 23 4.71 -25.40 18.14
CA LEU A 23 4.41 -25.11 16.74
C LEU A 23 3.44 -23.95 16.56
N VAL A 24 2.42 -23.83 17.42
CA VAL A 24 1.39 -22.78 17.32
C VAL A 24 2.00 -21.37 17.41
N PRO A 25 2.85 -21.04 18.38
CA PRO A 25 3.50 -19.72 18.43
C PRO A 25 4.39 -19.44 17.22
N ILE A 26 5.10 -20.46 16.71
CA ILE A 26 5.96 -20.32 15.54
C ILE A 26 5.12 -19.99 14.29
N ILE A 27 4.02 -20.70 14.10
CA ILE A 27 3.09 -20.44 12.99
C ILE A 27 2.49 -19.03 13.12
N CYS A 28 2.09 -18.62 14.31
CA CYS A 28 1.57 -17.28 14.56
C CYS A 28 2.61 -16.18 14.23
N LEU A 29 3.88 -16.39 14.59
CA LEU A 29 4.96 -15.47 14.26
C LEU A 29 5.20 -15.40 12.77
N VAL A 30 5.24 -16.53 12.07
CA VAL A 30 5.43 -16.58 10.61
C VAL A 30 4.27 -15.87 9.90
N VAL A 31 3.04 -16.13 10.30
CA VAL A 31 1.85 -15.48 9.72
C VAL A 31 1.88 -13.97 10.00
N SER A 32 2.28 -13.54 11.19
CA SER A 32 2.41 -12.13 11.53
C SER A 32 3.48 -11.43 10.69
N ILE A 33 4.62 -12.06 10.49
CA ILE A 33 5.69 -11.54 9.63
C ILE A 33 5.22 -11.48 8.18
N TYR A 34 4.58 -12.53 7.70
CA TYR A 34 4.03 -12.61 6.34
C TYR A 34 3.00 -11.50 6.10
N ASN A 35 2.07 -11.30 7.02
CA ASN A 35 1.08 -10.23 6.94
C ASN A 35 1.71 -8.84 6.99
N ARG A 36 2.83 -8.67 7.72
CA ARG A 36 3.58 -7.42 7.73
C ARG A 36 4.30 -7.15 6.41
N ILE A 37 4.79 -8.19 5.75
CA ILE A 37 5.47 -8.08 4.46
C ILE A 37 4.45 -7.79 3.36
N ASP A 38 3.35 -8.52 3.32
CA ASP A 38 2.25 -8.27 2.37
C ASP A 38 1.38 -7.07 2.76
N GLY A 39 1.32 -6.76 4.05
CA GLY A 39 0.54 -5.65 4.60
C GLY A 39 1.24 -4.30 4.55
N LYS A 40 2.42 -4.19 3.94
CA LYS A 40 2.93 -2.93 3.44
C LYS A 40 2.21 -2.55 2.14
N THR A 41 0.91 -2.59 2.14
CA THR A 41 0.13 -1.67 1.35
C THR A 41 0.50 -0.29 1.89
N GLU A 42 1.38 0.39 1.21
CA GLU A 42 1.61 1.79 1.46
C GLU A 42 0.23 2.45 1.43
N VAL A 43 -0.26 2.86 2.58
CA VAL A 43 -1.53 3.58 2.65
C VAL A 43 -1.23 4.97 2.13
N PHE A 44 -1.50 5.19 0.86
CA PHE A 44 -1.41 6.49 0.24
C PHE A 44 -2.79 6.85 -0.32
N ASN A 45 -3.13 8.13 -0.23
CA ASN A 45 -4.40 8.65 -0.71
C ASN A 45 -4.23 9.50 -1.98
N TYR A 46 -2.99 9.74 -2.39
CA TYR A 46 -2.70 10.61 -3.53
C TYR A 46 -1.73 9.92 -4.47
N ILE A 47 -1.92 10.17 -5.76
CA ILE A 47 -0.96 9.81 -6.80
C ILE A 47 -0.52 11.09 -7.48
N LEU A 48 0.78 11.34 -7.52
CA LEU A 48 1.38 12.38 -8.33
C LEU A 48 1.73 11.77 -9.69
N ILE A 49 1.00 12.15 -10.72
CA ILE A 49 1.30 11.73 -12.09
C ILE A 49 2.30 12.73 -12.66
N ARG A 50 3.45 12.20 -13.04
CA ARG A 50 4.59 12.97 -13.49
C ARG A 50 4.82 12.79 -14.98
N ASP A 51 5.05 13.91 -15.68
CA ASP A 51 5.52 13.91 -17.05
C ASP A 51 7.04 14.02 -17.10
N ASN A 52 7.66 13.72 -18.26
CA ASN A 52 9.09 13.86 -18.43
C ASN A 52 9.54 15.33 -18.34
N ASN A 53 10.69 15.58 -17.71
CA ASN A 53 11.28 16.91 -17.58
C ASN A 53 10.33 17.94 -16.92
N CYS A 54 9.68 17.52 -15.85
CA CYS A 54 8.69 18.35 -15.17
C CYS A 54 9.29 18.98 -13.91
N SER A 55 9.73 20.23 -14.00
CA SER A 55 10.22 20.97 -12.82
C SER A 55 9.08 21.29 -11.84
N LEU A 56 7.88 21.50 -12.34
CA LEU A 56 6.69 21.75 -11.53
C LEU A 56 6.30 20.50 -10.72
N CYS A 57 6.51 19.32 -11.27
CA CYS A 57 6.28 18.06 -10.53
C CYS A 57 7.16 17.96 -9.29
N ASP A 58 8.42 18.38 -9.37
CA ASP A 58 9.33 18.41 -8.23
C ASP A 58 8.86 19.39 -7.14
N LYS A 59 8.35 20.55 -7.53
CA LYS A 59 7.76 21.53 -6.61
C LYS A 59 6.53 21.00 -5.91
N VAL A 60 5.64 20.34 -6.65
CA VAL A 60 4.43 19.71 -6.09
C VAL A 60 4.81 18.58 -5.13
N LYS A 61 5.82 17.79 -5.50
CA LYS A 61 6.36 16.74 -4.63
C LYS A 61 6.85 17.31 -3.30
N ASP A 62 7.61 18.41 -3.35
CA ASP A 62 8.12 19.09 -2.14
C ASP A 62 6.97 19.56 -1.24
N VAL A 63 5.89 20.06 -1.82
CA VAL A 63 4.68 20.46 -1.08
C VAL A 63 4.03 19.27 -0.39
N LEU A 64 3.91 18.14 -1.09
CA LEU A 64 3.36 16.92 -0.51
C LEU A 64 4.22 16.42 0.66
N ASP A 65 5.54 16.40 0.49
CA ASP A 65 6.48 16.00 1.52
C ASP A 65 6.42 16.94 2.74
N SER A 66 6.35 18.24 2.51
CA SER A 66 6.29 19.26 3.57
C SER A 66 5.03 19.18 4.40
N ASN A 67 3.93 18.71 3.83
CA ASN A 67 2.65 18.56 4.50
C ASN A 67 2.42 17.14 5.04
N ASN A 68 3.43 16.28 5.02
CA ASN A 68 3.36 14.89 5.48
C ASN A 68 2.25 14.08 4.81
N ILE A 69 2.02 14.33 3.52
CA ILE A 69 1.00 13.65 2.73
C ILE A 69 1.59 12.38 2.13
N SER A 70 0.93 11.27 2.34
CA SER A 70 1.32 9.99 1.74
C SER A 70 0.84 9.95 0.29
N TYR A 71 1.78 9.79 -0.63
CA TYR A 71 1.50 9.74 -2.05
C TYR A 71 2.40 8.75 -2.77
N LYS A 72 2.02 8.38 -3.97
CA LYS A 72 2.82 7.58 -4.87
C LYS A 72 3.07 8.35 -6.16
N ILE A 73 4.27 8.22 -6.71
CA ILE A 73 4.61 8.84 -8.00
C ILE A 73 4.33 7.84 -9.11
N LEU A 74 3.62 8.29 -10.13
CA LEU A 74 3.36 7.53 -11.34
C LEU A 74 3.92 8.30 -12.53
N ASP A 75 4.95 7.74 -13.15
CA ASP A 75 5.62 8.35 -14.29
C ASP A 75 4.97 7.87 -15.59
N LYS A 76 4.60 8.81 -16.44
CA LYS A 76 3.97 8.52 -17.74
C LYS A 76 4.90 7.77 -18.70
N SER A 77 6.21 7.87 -18.52
CA SER A 77 7.19 7.13 -19.32
C SER A 77 7.34 5.67 -18.92
N ASN A 78 6.78 5.28 -17.77
CA ASN A 78 6.84 3.90 -17.30
C ASN A 78 5.96 3.00 -18.17
N SER A 79 6.48 1.84 -18.58
CA SER A 79 5.74 0.86 -19.37
C SER A 79 4.46 0.35 -18.68
N ASP A 80 4.44 0.35 -17.35
CA ASP A 80 3.29 -0.07 -16.54
C ASP A 80 2.25 1.05 -16.29
N TYR A 81 2.45 2.22 -16.88
CA TYR A 81 1.61 3.41 -16.62
C TYR A 81 0.11 3.10 -16.77
N TYR A 82 -0.29 2.56 -17.92
CA TYR A 82 -1.70 2.26 -18.18
C TYR A 82 -2.26 1.17 -17.29
N ASN A 83 -1.46 0.16 -16.95
CA ASN A 83 -1.86 -0.90 -16.03
C ASN A 83 -2.11 -0.33 -14.62
N LYS A 84 -1.27 0.58 -14.17
CA LYS A 84 -1.43 1.26 -12.89
C LYS A 84 -2.66 2.17 -12.87
N LEU A 85 -2.93 2.89 -13.94
CA LEU A 85 -4.17 3.68 -14.07
C LEU A 85 -5.40 2.78 -13.89
N SER A 86 -5.42 1.65 -14.58
CA SER A 86 -6.52 0.70 -14.50
C SER A 86 -6.69 0.14 -13.09
N LYS A 87 -5.59 -0.15 -12.41
CA LYS A 87 -5.58 -0.65 -11.03
C LYS A 87 -6.30 0.29 -10.06
N TYR A 88 -6.11 1.60 -10.24
CA TYR A 88 -6.72 2.62 -9.38
C TYR A 88 -8.05 3.16 -9.92
N GLY A 89 -8.61 2.53 -10.93
CA GLY A 89 -9.88 2.96 -11.51
C GLY A 89 -9.80 4.30 -12.24
N ILE A 90 -8.62 4.65 -12.73
CA ILE A 90 -8.38 5.90 -13.48
C ILE A 90 -8.62 5.61 -14.95
N SER A 91 -9.49 6.40 -15.60
CA SER A 91 -9.77 6.25 -17.02
C SER A 91 -8.55 6.58 -17.87
N SER A 92 -8.25 5.75 -18.85
CA SER A 92 -7.18 5.99 -19.82
C SER A 92 -7.49 7.15 -20.76
N ASP A 93 -8.74 7.61 -20.81
CA ASP A 93 -9.17 8.75 -21.63
C ASP A 93 -8.75 10.10 -21.02
N ILE A 94 -8.41 10.12 -19.73
CA ILE A 94 -7.92 11.33 -19.08
C ILE A 94 -6.49 11.61 -19.56
N LYS A 95 -6.28 12.76 -20.17
CA LYS A 95 -4.97 13.20 -20.64
C LYS A 95 -4.25 13.98 -19.54
N PHE A 96 -3.50 13.26 -18.72
CA PHE A 96 -2.64 13.88 -17.72
C PHE A 96 -1.43 14.53 -18.40
N ARG A 97 -1.13 15.75 -18.00
CA ARG A 97 0.05 16.51 -18.46
C ARG A 97 0.59 17.36 -17.33
N GLY A 98 1.89 17.63 -17.38
CA GLY A 98 2.57 18.36 -16.31
C GLY A 98 2.46 17.63 -14.98
N ALA A 99 2.30 18.38 -13.90
CA ALA A 99 2.04 17.82 -12.57
C ALA A 99 0.55 17.60 -12.41
N SER A 100 0.12 16.37 -12.24
CA SER A 100 -1.28 16.01 -12.02
C SER A 100 -1.42 15.27 -10.70
N LEU A 101 -2.44 15.62 -9.93
CA LEU A 101 -2.75 14.97 -8.66
C LEU A 101 -4.05 14.19 -8.76
N VAL A 102 -4.03 12.97 -8.26
CA VAL A 102 -5.20 12.11 -8.16
C VAL A 102 -5.45 11.82 -6.68
N TYR A 103 -6.68 12.02 -6.24
CA TYR A 103 -7.12 11.63 -4.90
C TYR A 103 -7.81 10.28 -4.97
N LEU A 104 -7.38 9.36 -4.10
CA LEU A 104 -7.92 8.02 -4.01
C LEU A 104 -8.77 7.87 -2.75
N GLU A 105 -9.88 7.19 -2.89
CA GLU A 105 -10.69 6.70 -1.78
C GLU A 105 -10.92 5.20 -1.99
N ASN A 106 -10.56 4.40 -0.98
CA ASN A 106 -10.58 2.93 -1.08
C ASN A 106 -9.80 2.39 -2.29
N ASN A 107 -8.61 2.97 -2.56
CA ASN A 107 -7.74 2.62 -3.68
C ASN A 107 -8.35 2.86 -5.07
N LYS A 108 -9.36 3.71 -5.17
CA LYS A 108 -9.97 4.10 -6.43
C LYS A 108 -10.03 5.62 -6.56
N MET A 109 -9.86 6.12 -7.77
CA MET A 109 -9.90 7.55 -8.05
C MET A 109 -11.26 8.14 -7.69
N LYS A 110 -11.26 9.17 -6.85
CA LYS A 110 -12.44 9.95 -6.52
C LYS A 110 -12.42 11.33 -7.17
N SER A 111 -11.26 11.95 -7.21
CA SER A 111 -11.10 13.29 -7.79
C SER A 111 -9.68 13.44 -8.35
N TYR A 112 -9.49 14.36 -9.26
CA TYR A 112 -8.17 14.64 -9.84
C TYR A 112 -8.09 16.08 -10.34
N ILE A 113 -6.86 16.57 -10.49
CA ILE A 113 -6.56 17.81 -11.20
C ILE A 113 -5.40 17.56 -12.15
N VAL A 114 -5.41 18.27 -13.26
CA VAL A 114 -4.43 18.14 -14.35
C VAL A 114 -3.66 19.47 -14.49
N ASP A 115 -2.38 19.38 -14.77
CA ASP A 115 -1.50 20.54 -15.01
C ASP A 115 -1.55 21.52 -13.84
N SER A 116 -1.30 21.00 -12.64
CA SER A 116 -1.45 21.73 -11.38
C SER A 116 -0.15 22.43 -11.00
N ASP A 117 -0.25 23.67 -10.58
CA ASP A 117 0.84 24.37 -9.88
C ASP A 117 0.78 24.10 -8.37
N VAL A 118 1.70 24.71 -7.60
CA VAL A 118 1.78 24.54 -6.15
C VAL A 118 0.48 25.01 -5.46
N ASP A 119 -0.02 26.18 -5.83
CA ASP A 119 -1.23 26.76 -5.22
C ASP A 119 -2.47 25.93 -5.51
N SER A 120 -2.64 25.50 -6.76
CA SER A 120 -3.75 24.63 -7.18
C SER A 120 -3.69 23.28 -6.47
N SER A 121 -2.50 22.74 -6.29
CA SER A 121 -2.28 21.47 -5.58
C SER A 121 -2.68 21.60 -4.11
N LEU A 122 -2.27 22.67 -3.43
CA LEU A 122 -2.65 22.93 -2.04
C LEU A 122 -4.16 23.09 -1.88
N LYS A 123 -4.79 23.82 -2.75
CA LYS A 123 -6.26 24.00 -2.76
C LYS A 123 -7.00 22.69 -3.00
N PHE A 124 -6.47 21.86 -3.90
CA PHE A 124 -7.03 20.55 -4.18
C PHE A 124 -6.96 19.64 -2.94
N ILE A 125 -5.79 19.58 -2.29
CA ILE A 125 -5.59 18.78 -1.08
C ILE A 125 -6.52 19.24 0.03
N GLU A 126 -6.65 20.54 0.23
CA GLU A 126 -7.55 21.12 1.24
C GLU A 126 -9.02 20.78 0.95
N ARG A 127 -9.42 20.83 -0.29
CA ARG A 127 -10.81 20.54 -0.71
C ARG A 127 -11.17 19.06 -0.53
N VAL A 128 -10.29 18.14 -0.91
CA VAL A 128 -10.57 16.70 -0.86
C VAL A 128 -10.28 16.08 0.50
N GLY A 129 -9.43 16.71 1.30
CA GLY A 129 -9.08 16.25 2.64
C GLY A 129 -10.11 16.57 3.72
N ARG A 130 -11.19 17.25 3.36
CA ARG A 130 -12.27 17.62 4.30
C ARG A 130 -13.37 16.56 4.39
#